data_da7ada4ceb49f32aeeb3f4ffd7072e5e
#
_entry.id   da7ada4ceb49f32aeeb3f4ffd7072e5e
#
_cell.length_a   1.000
_cell.length_b   1.000
_cell.length_c   1.000
_cell.angle_alpha   90.00
_cell.angle_beta   90.00
_cell.angle_gamma   90.00
#
_symmetry.space_group_name_H-M   'P 1'
#
loop_
_entity.id
_entity.type
_entity.pdbx_description
1 polymer ?
#
loop_
_entity_poly.entity_id
_entity_poly.type
_entity_poly.pdbx_seq_one_letter_code
_entity_poly.pdbx_strand_id
1 'polypeptide(L)'
;SYDSVYKLIGCIKYKSDWRVVVDEFQCLLADSSFKSEIELHFLDNSRSFPYVTFLSATPILDKYLEQIDHFKDMNYYQLDWEEKDIVRVYRERTKNPINAALEIVRYYQNGNYPSVYVNGERIYSKECVIFLNSVNNIVNIIKQTELKPEEVNIIVGNSDDNDKQIARIGEGFKRGRIPLKGETHKKFTFCTSTAYAGCDFYSTNAATFVISDCNRPNTAVDIATELVQIAGRQRLACNPFRQFLTFVYNVNAEEVEQETFNEHLCRKVNVTLDEIRDNNNAGEALRAKRIKD
;
A
#
# COMPACT_ATOMS: atom_id res chain seq x y z
N SER A 1 7.49 -13.55 -3.01
CA SER A 1 6.76 -12.79 -4.04
C SER A 1 6.19 -13.74 -5.08
N TYR A 2 5.17 -13.34 -5.77
CA TYR A 2 4.55 -14.13 -6.85
C TYR A 2 5.54 -14.45 -7.96
N ASP A 3 6.53 -13.60 -8.20
CA ASP A 3 7.63 -13.78 -9.18
C ASP A 3 8.42 -15.10 -9.04
N SER A 4 8.48 -15.64 -7.84
CA SER A 4 9.21 -16.90 -7.57
C SER A 4 8.29 -18.09 -7.37
N VAL A 5 7.10 -17.85 -6.83
CA VAL A 5 6.17 -18.92 -6.41
C VAL A 5 5.59 -19.66 -7.59
N TYR A 6 5.29 -18.98 -8.73
CA TYR A 6 4.72 -19.66 -9.91
C TYR A 6 5.66 -20.74 -10.44
N LYS A 7 6.99 -20.54 -10.37
CA LYS A 7 7.99 -21.55 -10.78
C LYS A 7 7.97 -22.74 -9.83
N LEU A 8 7.89 -22.47 -8.52
CA LEU A 8 7.81 -23.52 -7.48
C LEU A 8 6.54 -24.38 -7.67
N ILE A 9 5.40 -23.72 -7.86
CA ILE A 9 4.10 -24.40 -8.08
C ILE A 9 4.16 -25.32 -9.29
N GLY A 10 4.81 -24.91 -10.38
CA GLY A 10 5.00 -25.71 -11.58
C GLY A 10 5.84 -26.98 -11.34
N CYS A 11 6.70 -27.01 -10.33
CA CYS A 11 7.56 -28.14 -10.00
C CYS A 11 6.89 -29.19 -9.09
N ILE A 12 5.73 -28.92 -8.52
CA ILE A 12 5.03 -29.81 -7.60
C ILE A 12 4.38 -30.95 -8.38
N LYS A 13 4.81 -32.21 -8.13
CA LYS A 13 4.33 -33.40 -8.83
C LYS A 13 2.96 -33.90 -8.33
N TYR A 14 2.76 -33.95 -7.02
CA TYR A 14 1.53 -34.46 -6.39
C TYR A 14 0.73 -33.32 -5.81
N LYS A 15 0.00 -32.60 -6.67
CA LYS A 15 -0.76 -31.39 -6.31
C LYS A 15 -1.95 -31.66 -5.40
N SER A 16 -2.45 -32.93 -5.39
CA SER A 16 -3.52 -33.39 -4.49
C SER A 16 -3.17 -33.28 -3.01
N ASP A 17 -1.89 -33.35 -2.68
CA ASP A 17 -1.41 -33.36 -1.30
C ASP A 17 -1.19 -31.93 -0.75
N TRP A 18 -1.41 -30.91 -1.58
CA TRP A 18 -1.13 -29.52 -1.26
C TRP A 18 -2.41 -28.68 -1.25
N ARG A 19 -2.39 -27.71 -0.34
CA ARG A 19 -3.35 -26.60 -0.32
C ARG A 19 -2.61 -25.31 -0.61
N VAL A 20 -3.15 -24.52 -1.51
CA VAL A 20 -2.59 -23.20 -1.85
C VAL A 20 -3.42 -22.14 -1.14
N VAL A 21 -2.75 -21.28 -0.36
CA VAL A 21 -3.37 -20.12 0.27
C VAL A 21 -2.66 -18.90 -0.28
N VAL A 22 -3.42 -18.00 -0.90
CA VAL A 22 -2.95 -16.77 -1.51
C VAL A 22 -3.40 -15.61 -0.64
N ASP A 23 -2.48 -15.05 0.11
CA ASP A 23 -2.75 -13.89 0.95
C ASP A 23 -2.59 -12.59 0.17
N GLU A 24 -3.37 -11.57 0.53
CA GLU A 24 -3.41 -10.25 -0.15
C GLU A 24 -3.64 -10.39 -1.68
N PHE A 25 -4.61 -11.22 -2.08
CA PHE A 25 -4.83 -11.54 -3.50
C PHE A 25 -5.20 -10.31 -4.35
N GLN A 26 -5.72 -9.23 -3.75
CA GLN A 26 -5.96 -7.97 -4.44
C GLN A 26 -4.68 -7.36 -5.03
N CYS A 27 -3.50 -7.70 -4.49
CA CYS A 27 -2.21 -7.28 -5.05
C CYS A 27 -1.96 -7.89 -6.43
N LEU A 28 -2.52 -9.09 -6.73
CA LEU A 28 -2.43 -9.69 -8.06
C LEU A 28 -3.09 -8.81 -9.14
N LEU A 29 -4.14 -8.08 -8.77
CA LEU A 29 -4.82 -7.18 -9.71
C LEU A 29 -4.24 -5.77 -9.70
N ALA A 30 -3.78 -5.29 -8.54
CA ALA A 30 -3.16 -3.97 -8.40
C ALA A 30 -1.83 -3.86 -9.16
N ASP A 31 -1.03 -4.92 -9.17
CA ASP A 31 0.29 -4.98 -9.82
C ASP A 31 0.21 -5.36 -11.32
N SER A 32 -0.97 -5.67 -11.84
CA SER A 32 -1.18 -6.19 -13.20
C SER A 32 -0.64 -5.30 -14.32
N SER A 33 -0.53 -3.99 -14.10
CA SER A 33 0.02 -3.05 -15.08
C SER A 33 1.50 -3.28 -15.41
N PHE A 34 2.27 -3.94 -14.54
CA PHE A 34 3.71 -4.20 -14.75
C PHE A 34 4.14 -5.65 -14.48
N LYS A 35 3.22 -6.51 -14.00
CA LYS A 35 3.50 -7.93 -13.70
C LYS A 35 2.45 -8.89 -14.26
N SER A 36 1.60 -8.45 -15.18
CA SER A 36 0.45 -9.18 -15.67
C SER A 36 0.77 -10.62 -16.11
N GLU A 37 1.87 -10.83 -16.82
CA GLU A 37 2.27 -12.16 -17.31
C GLU A 37 2.56 -13.14 -16.15
N ILE A 38 3.30 -12.67 -15.14
CA ILE A 38 3.68 -13.47 -13.96
C ILE A 38 2.45 -13.82 -13.13
N GLU A 39 1.55 -12.88 -12.96
CA GLU A 39 0.34 -13.05 -12.16
C GLU A 39 -0.68 -13.96 -12.84
N LEU A 40 -0.85 -13.85 -14.14
CA LEU A 40 -1.67 -14.78 -14.92
C LEU A 40 -1.10 -16.20 -14.87
N HIS A 41 0.20 -16.37 -15.06
CA HIS A 41 0.84 -17.68 -14.91
C HIS A 41 0.69 -18.26 -13.52
N PHE A 42 0.73 -17.43 -12.47
CA PHE A 42 0.48 -17.87 -11.11
C PHE A 42 -0.97 -18.35 -10.94
N LEU A 43 -1.93 -17.58 -11.41
CA LEU A 43 -3.36 -17.94 -11.36
C LEU A 43 -3.63 -19.23 -12.13
N ASP A 44 -3.12 -19.37 -13.35
CA ASP A 44 -3.30 -20.58 -14.17
C ASP A 44 -2.68 -21.81 -13.50
N ASN A 45 -1.47 -21.69 -12.96
CA ASN A 45 -0.81 -22.77 -12.24
C ASN A 45 -1.58 -23.14 -10.96
N SER A 46 -2.16 -22.17 -10.26
CA SER A 46 -2.93 -22.40 -9.05
C SER A 46 -4.19 -23.25 -9.28
N ARG A 47 -4.85 -23.09 -10.43
CA ARG A 47 -6.01 -23.91 -10.84
C ARG A 47 -5.76 -25.41 -10.89
N SER A 48 -4.51 -25.81 -11.04
CA SER A 48 -4.14 -27.22 -11.06
C SER A 48 -4.16 -27.91 -9.69
N PHE A 49 -4.36 -27.14 -8.60
CA PHE A 49 -4.52 -27.67 -7.25
C PHE A 49 -5.98 -27.83 -6.90
N PRO A 50 -6.36 -28.92 -6.21
CA PRO A 50 -7.75 -29.16 -5.85
C PRO A 50 -8.28 -28.18 -4.77
N TYR A 51 -7.36 -27.59 -4.01
CA TYR A 51 -7.71 -26.70 -2.91
C TYR A 51 -6.90 -25.41 -3.00
N VAL A 52 -7.57 -24.33 -3.40
CA VAL A 52 -7.01 -22.97 -3.47
C VAL A 52 -7.90 -22.03 -2.68
N THR A 53 -7.29 -21.18 -1.85
CA THR A 53 -7.99 -20.17 -1.07
C THR A 53 -7.32 -18.83 -1.28
N PHE A 54 -8.10 -17.81 -1.62
CA PHE A 54 -7.63 -16.43 -1.73
C PHE A 54 -8.13 -15.64 -0.53
N LEU A 55 -7.22 -14.88 0.10
CA LEU A 55 -7.50 -14.06 1.28
C LEU A 55 -7.24 -12.58 0.97
N SER A 56 -8.08 -11.70 1.48
CA SER A 56 -7.89 -10.27 1.39
C SER A 56 -8.58 -9.55 2.57
N ALA A 57 -7.90 -8.55 3.13
CA ALA A 57 -8.51 -7.60 4.06
C ALA A 57 -9.22 -6.43 3.34
N THR A 58 -8.89 -6.21 2.06
CA THR A 58 -9.49 -5.20 1.18
C THR A 58 -10.07 -5.90 -0.07
N PRO A 59 -11.25 -6.52 0.06
CA PRO A 59 -11.81 -7.36 -1.00
C PRO A 59 -12.14 -6.53 -2.25
N ILE A 60 -11.94 -7.18 -3.39
CA ILE A 60 -12.40 -6.66 -4.68
C ILE A 60 -13.93 -6.83 -4.74
N LEU A 61 -14.63 -5.86 -5.31
CA LEU A 61 -16.09 -5.92 -5.43
C LEU A 61 -16.53 -7.15 -6.23
N ASP A 62 -17.53 -7.87 -5.72
CA ASP A 62 -18.06 -9.12 -6.28
C ASP A 62 -18.37 -9.02 -7.77
N LYS A 63 -18.97 -7.92 -8.21
CA LYS A 63 -19.29 -7.66 -9.61
C LYS A 63 -18.10 -7.72 -10.57
N TYR A 64 -16.87 -7.52 -10.06
CA TYR A 64 -15.64 -7.68 -10.84
C TYR A 64 -15.12 -9.12 -10.76
N LEU A 65 -15.16 -9.73 -9.56
CA LEU A 65 -14.71 -11.11 -9.37
C LEU A 65 -15.53 -12.10 -10.20
N GLU A 66 -16.84 -11.90 -10.30
CA GLU A 66 -17.75 -12.72 -11.10
C GLU A 66 -17.42 -12.69 -12.60
N GLN A 67 -16.75 -11.65 -13.09
CA GLN A 67 -16.33 -11.53 -14.49
C GLN A 67 -14.97 -12.18 -14.78
N ILE A 68 -14.20 -12.52 -13.74
CA ILE A 68 -12.88 -13.13 -13.89
C ILE A 68 -13.00 -14.65 -13.80
N ASP A 69 -12.73 -15.34 -14.91
CA ASP A 69 -12.89 -16.80 -15.02
C ASP A 69 -12.19 -17.59 -13.90
N HIS A 70 -11.14 -17.02 -13.30
CA HIS A 70 -10.43 -17.65 -12.19
C HIS A 70 -11.23 -17.69 -10.88
N PHE A 71 -12.16 -16.78 -10.69
CA PHE A 71 -12.91 -16.62 -9.44
C PHE A 71 -14.41 -16.96 -9.56
N LYS A 72 -14.91 -17.09 -10.79
CA LYS A 72 -16.33 -17.23 -11.11
C LYS A 72 -17.06 -18.34 -10.35
N ASP A 73 -16.39 -19.49 -10.15
CA ASP A 73 -16.98 -20.67 -9.53
C ASP A 73 -16.46 -20.89 -8.09
N MET A 74 -15.80 -19.89 -7.49
CA MET A 74 -15.29 -20.00 -6.13
C MET A 74 -16.33 -19.59 -5.09
N ASN A 75 -16.35 -20.30 -3.95
CA ASN A 75 -17.15 -19.89 -2.82
C ASN A 75 -16.56 -18.64 -2.18
N TYR A 76 -17.41 -17.67 -1.88
CA TYR A 76 -17.03 -16.42 -1.21
C TYR A 76 -17.49 -16.46 0.24
N TYR A 77 -16.59 -16.08 1.16
CA TYR A 77 -16.85 -15.98 2.59
C TYR A 77 -16.36 -14.63 3.10
N GLN A 78 -17.26 -13.86 3.70
CA GLN A 78 -16.91 -12.64 4.40
C GLN A 78 -16.83 -12.95 5.90
N LEU A 79 -15.70 -12.56 6.52
CA LEU A 79 -15.49 -12.68 7.97
C LEU A 79 -15.68 -11.29 8.58
N ASP A 80 -16.69 -11.18 9.44
CA ASP A 80 -16.94 -9.98 10.23
C ASP A 80 -16.48 -10.22 11.67
N TRP A 81 -15.64 -9.31 12.17
CA TRP A 81 -15.14 -9.35 13.55
C TRP A 81 -16.05 -8.52 14.44
N GLU A 82 -16.37 -9.06 15.63
CA GLU A 82 -17.19 -8.34 16.64
C GLU A 82 -16.45 -7.10 17.16
N GLU A 83 -15.14 -7.24 17.44
CA GLU A 83 -14.28 -6.13 17.85
C GLU A 83 -13.50 -5.61 16.64
N LYS A 84 -13.69 -4.35 16.30
CA LYS A 84 -12.98 -3.68 15.21
C LYS A 84 -12.03 -2.63 15.77
N ASP A 85 -10.76 -2.76 15.48
CA ASP A 85 -9.80 -1.66 15.70
C ASP A 85 -10.12 -0.51 14.73
N ILE A 86 -10.58 0.62 15.27
CA ILE A 86 -10.93 1.79 14.47
C ILE A 86 -9.73 2.74 14.45
N VAL A 87 -9.25 3.05 13.25
CA VAL A 87 -8.26 4.10 13.03
C VAL A 87 -8.96 5.38 12.58
N ARG A 88 -8.76 6.46 13.35
CA ARG A 88 -9.27 7.79 13.01
C ARG A 88 -8.33 8.48 12.03
N VAL A 89 -8.87 8.92 10.90
CA VAL A 89 -8.12 9.64 9.87
C VAL A 89 -8.33 11.14 10.02
N TYR A 90 -7.27 11.86 10.39
CA TYR A 90 -7.25 13.33 10.33
C TYR A 90 -6.89 13.76 8.90
N ARG A 91 -7.77 14.50 8.27
CA ARG A 91 -7.63 14.94 6.87
C ARG A 91 -7.05 16.34 6.84
N GLU A 92 -5.90 16.48 6.21
CA GLU A 92 -5.22 17.77 6.02
C GLU A 92 -5.14 18.11 4.52
N ARG A 93 -6.00 18.99 4.06
CA ARG A 93 -5.99 19.47 2.68
C ARG A 93 -4.94 20.58 2.53
N THR A 94 -4.03 20.42 1.57
CA THR A 94 -2.99 21.41 1.26
C THR A 94 -2.82 21.55 -0.24
N LYS A 95 -2.23 22.66 -0.70
CA LYS A 95 -1.89 22.86 -2.12
C LYS A 95 -0.64 22.04 -2.52
N ASN A 96 0.25 21.76 -1.57
CA ASN A 96 1.51 21.05 -1.82
C ASN A 96 1.78 20.01 -0.72
N PRO A 97 1.29 18.76 -0.89
CA PRO A 97 1.49 17.70 0.08
C PRO A 97 2.96 17.40 0.36
N ILE A 98 3.84 17.53 -0.64
CA ILE A 98 5.27 17.25 -0.46
C ILE A 98 5.91 18.30 0.46
N ASN A 99 5.54 19.57 0.32
CA ASN A 99 6.01 20.60 1.23
C ASN A 99 5.44 20.41 2.64
N ALA A 100 4.20 19.96 2.78
CA ALA A 100 3.64 19.63 4.09
C ALA A 100 4.42 18.47 4.75
N ALA A 101 4.85 17.46 4.00
CA ALA A 101 5.72 16.41 4.52
C ALA A 101 7.07 16.96 5.03
N LEU A 102 7.66 17.92 4.32
CA LEU A 102 8.87 18.62 4.76
C LEU A 102 8.63 19.36 6.07
N GLU A 103 7.51 20.08 6.19
CA GLU A 103 7.16 20.82 7.41
C GLU A 103 6.88 19.87 8.61
N ILE A 104 6.29 18.69 8.37
CA ILE A 104 6.14 17.66 9.41
C ILE A 104 7.51 17.26 9.97
N VAL A 105 8.52 17.04 9.11
CA VAL A 105 9.87 16.70 9.54
C VAL A 105 10.49 17.83 10.37
N ARG A 106 10.39 19.08 9.89
CA ARG A 106 10.87 20.27 10.61
C ARG A 106 10.19 20.44 11.95
N TYR A 107 8.91 20.16 12.02
CA TYR A 107 8.13 20.23 13.24
C TYR A 107 8.69 19.27 14.31
N TYR A 108 8.98 18.02 13.91
CA TYR A 108 9.62 17.03 14.77
C TYR A 108 11.07 17.40 15.15
N GLN A 109 11.85 17.99 14.23
CA GLN A 109 13.21 18.45 14.51
C GLN A 109 13.23 19.55 15.59
N ASN A 110 12.25 20.44 15.57
CA ASN A 110 12.07 21.53 16.53
C ASN A 110 11.46 21.07 17.87
N GLY A 111 11.27 19.75 18.07
CA GLY A 111 10.71 19.21 19.31
C GLY A 111 9.19 19.39 19.45
N ASN A 112 8.51 19.79 18.39
CA ASN A 112 7.06 19.93 18.33
C ASN A 112 6.45 18.57 17.98
N TYR A 113 6.11 17.76 18.95
CA TYR A 113 5.60 16.41 18.75
C TYR A 113 4.08 16.37 18.88
N PRO A 114 3.37 15.63 18.00
CA PRO A 114 1.97 15.27 18.24
C PRO A 114 1.82 14.61 19.61
N SER A 115 0.70 14.84 20.26
CA SER A 115 0.45 14.26 21.57
C SER A 115 -0.98 13.82 21.75
N VAL A 116 -1.17 12.81 22.58
CA VAL A 116 -2.48 12.30 23.03
C VAL A 116 -2.49 12.18 24.55
N TYR A 117 -3.68 12.17 25.12
CA TYR A 117 -3.86 11.89 26.54
C TYR A 117 -4.24 10.43 26.73
N VAL A 118 -3.48 9.73 27.58
CA VAL A 118 -3.77 8.36 27.99
C VAL A 118 -3.78 8.31 29.51
N ASN A 119 -4.88 7.90 30.10
CA ASN A 119 -5.07 7.84 31.58
C ASN A 119 -4.70 9.15 32.30
N GLY A 120 -4.95 10.30 31.67
CA GLY A 120 -4.63 11.62 32.25
C GLY A 120 -3.21 12.12 32.01
N GLU A 121 -2.32 11.29 31.47
CA GLU A 121 -0.96 11.68 31.11
C GLU A 121 -0.86 12.06 29.62
N ARG A 122 -0.09 13.11 29.34
CA ARG A 122 0.17 13.56 27.98
C ARG A 122 1.36 12.81 27.39
N ILE A 123 1.11 11.99 26.38
CA ILE A 123 2.14 11.21 25.69
C ILE A 123 2.46 11.89 24.36
N TYR A 124 3.76 12.01 24.06
CA TYR A 124 4.26 12.63 22.83
C TYR A 124 4.76 11.58 21.85
N SER A 125 4.41 11.72 20.58
CA SER A 125 4.97 10.91 19.49
C SER A 125 6.35 11.42 19.12
N LYS A 126 7.40 10.71 19.51
CA LYS A 126 8.79 11.07 19.19
C LYS A 126 9.30 10.40 17.91
N GLU A 127 8.53 9.49 17.34
CA GLU A 127 8.83 8.77 16.11
C GLU A 127 7.76 9.08 15.06
N CYS A 128 8.19 9.22 13.81
CA CYS A 128 7.35 9.62 12.69
C CYS A 128 7.47 8.62 11.54
N VAL A 129 6.37 8.00 11.13
CA VAL A 129 6.31 7.15 9.95
C VAL A 129 5.57 7.90 8.85
N ILE A 130 6.27 8.17 7.74
CA ILE A 130 5.76 8.93 6.60
C ILE A 130 5.65 7.98 5.39
N PHE A 131 4.44 7.73 4.95
CA PHE A 131 4.15 7.03 3.71
C PHE A 131 4.09 8.03 2.56
N LEU A 132 5.07 7.96 1.65
CA LEU A 132 5.21 8.82 0.49
C LEU A 132 5.77 8.01 -0.68
N ASN A 133 4.96 7.69 -1.66
CA ASN A 133 5.35 6.83 -2.77
C ASN A 133 6.19 7.57 -3.83
N SER A 134 7.34 8.12 -3.39
CA SER A 134 8.31 8.77 -4.27
C SER A 134 9.69 8.85 -3.63
N VAL A 135 10.62 8.02 -4.09
CA VAL A 135 12.01 8.01 -3.60
C VAL A 135 12.68 9.37 -3.80
N ASN A 136 12.46 10.02 -4.95
CA ASN A 136 13.01 11.35 -5.23
C ASN A 136 12.53 12.39 -4.21
N ASN A 137 11.24 12.40 -3.87
CA ASN A 137 10.71 13.34 -2.89
C ASN A 137 11.23 13.04 -1.49
N ILE A 138 11.34 11.76 -1.10
CA ILE A 138 11.97 11.34 0.16
C ILE A 138 13.41 11.86 0.25
N VAL A 139 14.21 11.63 -0.79
CA VAL A 139 15.60 12.11 -0.89
C VAL A 139 15.66 13.64 -0.73
N ASN A 140 14.78 14.36 -1.42
CA ASN A 140 14.73 15.82 -1.36
C ASN A 140 14.34 16.34 0.04
N ILE A 141 13.37 15.71 0.69
CA ILE A 141 12.98 16.07 2.07
C ILE A 141 14.15 15.87 3.02
N ILE A 142 14.82 14.72 2.97
CA ILE A 142 15.96 14.40 3.84
C ILE A 142 17.09 15.42 3.63
N LYS A 143 17.40 15.79 2.38
CA LYS A 143 18.42 16.81 2.08
C LYS A 143 18.05 18.19 2.59
N GLN A 144 16.81 18.63 2.35
CA GLN A 144 16.36 19.96 2.75
C GLN A 144 16.20 20.14 4.25
N THR A 145 16.03 19.04 4.98
CA THR A 145 15.92 19.03 6.43
C THR A 145 17.24 18.63 7.11
N GLU A 146 18.28 18.37 6.34
CA GLU A 146 19.64 18.01 6.84
C GLU A 146 19.61 16.85 7.86
N LEU A 147 18.66 15.90 7.67
CA LEU A 147 18.58 14.72 8.54
C LEU A 147 19.83 13.87 8.42
N LYS A 148 20.24 13.28 9.54
CA LYS A 148 21.41 12.40 9.59
C LYS A 148 21.04 10.94 9.36
N PRO A 149 21.99 10.10 8.88
CA PRO A 149 21.72 8.68 8.60
C PRO A 149 21.20 7.89 9.81
N GLU A 150 21.63 8.24 11.01
CA GLU A 150 21.18 7.61 12.26
C GLU A 150 19.73 7.95 12.63
N GLU A 151 19.20 9.08 12.16
CA GLU A 151 17.84 9.51 12.44
C GLU A 151 16.79 8.92 11.47
N VAL A 152 17.24 8.43 10.28
CA VAL A 152 16.35 8.10 9.17
C VAL A 152 16.41 6.64 8.80
N ASN A 153 15.24 6.02 8.65
CA ASN A 153 15.05 4.72 8.03
C ASN A 153 14.30 4.91 6.70
N ILE A 154 14.84 4.40 5.58
CA ILE A 154 14.29 4.56 4.24
C ILE A 154 13.85 3.19 3.72
N ILE A 155 12.55 2.93 3.68
CA ILE A 155 11.95 1.65 3.29
C ILE A 155 11.35 1.79 1.90
N VAL A 156 12.05 1.26 0.92
CA VAL A 156 11.70 1.34 -0.50
C VAL A 156 11.97 0.01 -1.20
N GLY A 157 11.40 -0.17 -2.38
CA GLY A 157 11.59 -1.38 -3.18
C GLY A 157 13.05 -1.68 -3.49
N ASN A 158 13.35 -2.97 -3.61
CA ASN A 158 14.69 -3.46 -3.89
C ASN A 158 15.04 -3.26 -5.36
N SER A 159 15.72 -2.15 -5.69
CA SER A 159 16.24 -1.87 -7.02
C SER A 159 17.51 -1.04 -6.96
N ASP A 160 18.40 -1.24 -7.94
CA ASP A 160 19.65 -0.46 -8.09
C ASP A 160 19.36 1.03 -8.27
N ASP A 161 18.25 1.38 -8.92
CA ASP A 161 17.87 2.78 -9.14
C ASP A 161 17.47 3.48 -7.83
N ASN A 162 16.77 2.80 -6.94
CA ASN A 162 16.47 3.32 -5.62
C ASN A 162 17.75 3.51 -4.80
N ASP A 163 18.67 2.56 -4.85
CA ASP A 163 19.96 2.65 -4.15
C ASP A 163 20.79 3.84 -4.68
N LYS A 164 20.85 4.03 -6.00
CA LYS A 164 21.50 5.21 -6.62
C LYS A 164 20.85 6.53 -6.21
N GLN A 165 19.51 6.57 -6.11
CA GLN A 165 18.81 7.77 -5.67
C GLN A 165 19.10 8.09 -4.21
N ILE A 166 19.08 7.09 -3.32
CA ILE A 166 19.39 7.25 -1.89
C ILE A 166 20.84 7.69 -1.69
N ALA A 167 21.78 7.12 -2.43
CA ALA A 167 23.19 7.51 -2.38
C ALA A 167 23.44 9.01 -2.68
N ARG A 168 22.53 9.67 -3.41
CA ARG A 168 22.59 11.12 -3.67
C ARG A 168 22.35 11.98 -2.42
N ILE A 169 21.83 11.41 -1.33
CA ILE A 169 21.68 12.15 -0.06
C ILE A 169 23.04 12.45 0.54
N GLY A 170 23.93 11.47 0.58
CA GLY A 170 25.26 11.56 1.12
C GLY A 170 25.76 10.25 1.70
N GLU A 171 26.94 10.28 2.28
CA GLU A 171 27.56 9.12 2.91
C GLU A 171 26.71 8.61 4.10
N GLY A 172 26.65 7.29 4.27
CA GLY A 172 25.92 6.63 5.37
C GLY A 172 24.43 6.38 5.09
N PHE A 173 23.85 7.01 4.08
CA PHE A 173 22.46 6.74 3.70
C PHE A 173 22.35 5.49 2.85
N LYS A 174 21.45 4.61 3.25
CA LYS A 174 21.16 3.36 2.55
C LYS A 174 19.71 2.96 2.74
N ARG A 175 19.25 2.06 1.90
CA ARG A 175 17.95 1.40 2.07
C ARG A 175 17.93 0.67 3.41
N GLY A 176 16.88 0.91 4.17
CA GLY A 176 16.62 0.29 5.46
C GLY A 176 15.71 -0.92 5.37
N ARG A 177 15.39 -1.46 6.52
CA ARG A 177 14.37 -2.50 6.71
C ARG A 177 13.40 -2.09 7.81
N ILE A 178 12.25 -2.73 7.83
CA ILE A 178 11.29 -2.57 8.94
C ILE A 178 11.90 -3.23 10.19
N PRO A 179 12.00 -2.51 11.31
CA PRO A 179 12.49 -3.09 12.56
C PRO A 179 11.56 -4.22 13.03
N LEU A 180 12.14 -5.30 13.52
CA LEU A 180 11.40 -6.40 14.12
C LEU A 180 10.82 -5.97 15.48
N LYS A 181 9.88 -6.76 15.99
CA LYS A 181 9.30 -6.52 17.32
C LYS A 181 10.39 -6.54 18.39
N GLY A 182 10.50 -5.44 19.15
CA GLY A 182 11.51 -5.23 20.17
C GLY A 182 12.80 -4.53 19.71
N GLU A 183 12.96 -4.28 18.41
CA GLU A 183 14.07 -3.46 17.92
C GLU A 183 13.75 -1.96 18.01
N THR A 184 14.80 -1.15 18.14
CA THR A 184 14.69 0.31 18.20
C THR A 184 14.32 0.88 16.84
N HIS A 185 13.34 1.76 16.83
CA HIS A 185 12.97 2.55 15.67
C HIS A 185 13.80 3.83 15.57
N LYS A 186 14.02 4.30 14.35
CA LYS A 186 14.61 5.62 14.13
C LYS A 186 13.53 6.71 14.23
N LYS A 187 13.98 7.95 14.49
CA LYS A 187 13.07 9.10 14.65
C LYS A 187 12.16 9.28 13.42
N PHE A 188 12.70 9.11 12.22
CA PHE A 188 11.96 9.21 10.97
C PHE A 188 12.03 7.90 10.18
N THR A 189 10.89 7.40 9.75
CA THR A 189 10.80 6.28 8.82
C THR A 189 10.01 6.73 7.61
N PHE A 190 10.64 6.71 6.44
CA PHE A 190 10.00 6.99 5.16
C PHE A 190 9.72 5.70 4.43
N CYS A 191 8.50 5.55 3.90
CA CYS A 191 8.04 4.36 3.22
C CYS A 191 7.44 4.69 1.86
N THR A 192 7.78 3.91 0.84
CA THR A 192 7.02 3.86 -0.41
C THR A 192 5.94 2.79 -0.36
N SER A 193 5.23 2.57 -1.47
CA SER A 193 4.18 1.54 -1.61
C SER A 193 4.63 0.13 -1.22
N THR A 194 5.94 -0.15 -1.24
CA THR A 194 6.51 -1.42 -0.75
C THR A 194 6.11 -1.76 0.69
N ALA A 195 5.77 -0.75 1.49
CA ALA A 195 5.37 -0.92 2.90
C ALA A 195 3.87 -0.67 3.14
N TYR A 196 3.04 -0.56 2.10
CA TYR A 196 1.60 -0.38 2.26
C TYR A 196 0.91 -1.67 2.71
N ALA A 197 1.35 -2.80 2.16
CA ALA A 197 0.85 -4.13 2.51
C ALA A 197 1.98 -5.04 2.99
N GLY A 198 1.63 -6.12 3.69
CA GLY A 198 2.58 -7.20 4.03
C GLY A 198 3.67 -6.83 5.03
N CYS A 199 3.55 -5.74 5.78
CA CYS A 199 4.53 -5.34 6.80
C CYS A 199 3.87 -4.80 8.06
N ASP A 200 4.57 -4.89 9.20
CA ASP A 200 4.09 -4.42 10.49
C ASP A 200 5.13 -3.54 11.18
N PHE A 201 4.68 -2.42 11.74
CA PHE A 201 5.50 -1.53 12.56
C PHE A 201 5.20 -1.77 14.04
N TYR A 202 6.26 -1.99 14.80
CA TYR A 202 6.19 -2.28 16.23
C TYR A 202 6.76 -1.13 17.09
N SER A 203 6.53 0.11 16.66
CA SER A 203 6.88 1.29 17.46
C SER A 203 5.92 1.47 18.63
N THR A 204 6.46 1.92 19.76
CA THR A 204 5.67 2.21 20.97
C THR A 204 5.03 3.59 20.95
N ASN A 205 5.47 4.49 20.06
CA ASN A 205 4.97 5.87 20.04
C ASN A 205 4.99 6.57 18.67
N ALA A 206 5.20 5.85 17.57
CA ALA A 206 5.20 6.47 16.26
C ALA A 206 3.80 6.94 15.83
N ALA A 207 3.71 8.17 15.34
CA ALA A 207 2.56 8.66 14.60
C ALA A 207 2.73 8.40 13.10
N THR A 208 1.62 8.18 12.42
CA THR A 208 1.58 7.85 10.99
C THR A 208 1.06 9.03 10.16
N PHE A 209 1.80 9.36 9.12
CA PHE A 209 1.45 10.37 8.13
C PHE A 209 1.42 9.74 6.74
N VAL A 210 0.36 9.99 5.99
CA VAL A 210 0.22 9.53 4.60
C VAL A 210 0.14 10.73 3.70
N ILE A 211 1.05 10.80 2.73
CA ILE A 211 1.19 11.93 1.82
C ILE A 211 0.70 11.52 0.43
N SER A 212 -0.35 12.18 -0.04
CA SER A 212 -1.00 11.89 -1.32
C SER A 212 -1.03 13.15 -2.19
N ASP A 213 -0.41 13.09 -3.37
CA ASP A 213 -0.41 14.16 -4.36
C ASP A 213 -1.15 13.70 -5.62
N CYS A 214 -2.38 14.15 -5.80
CA CYS A 214 -3.22 13.78 -6.93
C CYS A 214 -2.70 14.28 -8.29
N ASN A 215 -1.78 15.27 -8.30
CA ASN A 215 -1.12 15.75 -9.51
C ASN A 215 -0.02 14.80 -10.00
N ARG A 216 0.30 13.77 -9.21
CA ARG A 216 1.33 12.78 -9.50
C ARG A 216 0.74 11.39 -9.26
N PRO A 217 0.25 10.70 -10.31
CA PRO A 217 -0.45 9.42 -10.17
C PRO A 217 0.27 8.42 -9.28
N ASN A 218 1.60 8.33 -9.37
CA ASN A 218 2.40 7.40 -8.57
C ASN A 218 2.44 7.73 -7.07
N THR A 219 2.07 8.95 -6.66
CA THR A 219 2.02 9.38 -5.26
C THR A 219 0.60 9.54 -4.73
N ALA A 220 -0.39 9.46 -5.60
CA ALA A 220 -1.78 9.41 -5.19
C ALA A 220 -2.06 8.09 -4.47
N VAL A 221 -2.68 8.18 -3.30
CA VAL A 221 -3.02 7.02 -2.47
C VAL A 221 -4.51 6.72 -2.63
N ASP A 222 -4.83 5.49 -3.00
CA ASP A 222 -6.22 5.03 -3.06
C ASP A 222 -6.80 4.89 -1.64
N ILE A 223 -7.95 5.55 -1.42
CA ILE A 223 -8.56 5.63 -0.08
C ILE A 223 -9.20 4.31 0.32
N ALA A 224 -9.77 3.58 -0.65
CA ALA A 224 -10.53 2.37 -0.37
C ALA A 224 -9.65 1.14 -0.13
N THR A 225 -8.45 1.14 -0.69
CA THR A 225 -7.52 0.00 -0.63
C THR A 225 -6.23 0.35 0.11
N GLU A 226 -5.38 1.21 -0.46
CA GLU A 226 -4.05 1.51 0.08
C GLU A 226 -4.10 2.20 1.44
N LEU A 227 -4.96 3.21 1.62
CA LEU A 227 -5.08 3.92 2.90
C LEU A 227 -5.57 2.98 4.01
N VAL A 228 -6.49 2.07 3.70
CA VAL A 228 -6.98 1.04 4.64
C VAL A 228 -5.84 0.11 5.05
N GLN A 229 -5.02 -0.33 4.10
CA GLN A 229 -3.84 -1.16 4.37
C GLN A 229 -2.83 -0.43 5.26
N ILE A 230 -2.51 0.83 4.96
CA ILE A 230 -1.58 1.65 5.74
C ILE A 230 -2.10 1.86 7.17
N ALA A 231 -3.40 2.11 7.33
CA ALA A 231 -4.00 2.36 8.63
C ALA A 231 -3.77 1.20 9.64
N GLY A 232 -3.70 -0.03 9.15
CA GLY A 232 -3.45 -1.22 9.96
C GLY A 232 -1.98 -1.51 10.28
N ARG A 233 -1.01 -0.70 9.83
CA ARG A 233 0.42 -1.08 9.93
C ARG A 233 1.03 -0.93 11.32
N GLN A 234 0.53 -0.03 12.19
CA GLN A 234 1.01 0.09 13.58
C GLN A 234 0.37 -1.00 14.45
N ARG A 235 1.15 -2.00 14.87
CA ARG A 235 0.62 -3.22 15.53
C ARG A 235 0.68 -3.22 17.05
N LEU A 236 1.57 -2.43 17.68
CA LEU A 236 1.68 -2.47 19.14
C LEU A 236 0.48 -1.82 19.82
N ALA A 237 -0.23 -2.59 20.64
CA ALA A 237 -1.37 -2.11 21.40
C ALA A 237 -1.00 -0.97 22.39
N CYS A 238 0.23 -0.96 22.88
CA CYS A 238 0.73 0.09 23.77
C CYS A 238 1.09 1.39 23.05
N ASN A 239 1.12 1.43 21.69
CA ASN A 239 1.31 2.67 20.96
C ASN A 239 -0.04 3.44 20.91
N PRO A 240 -0.18 4.56 21.64
CA PRO A 240 -1.44 5.29 21.66
C PRO A 240 -1.75 5.99 20.33
N PHE A 241 -0.75 6.15 19.45
CA PHE A 241 -0.91 6.76 18.13
C PHE A 241 -1.35 5.75 17.06
N ARG A 242 -1.39 4.43 17.36
CA ARG A 242 -1.81 3.41 16.40
C ARG A 242 -3.25 3.60 15.89
N GLN A 243 -4.10 4.26 16.67
CA GLN A 243 -5.50 4.54 16.34
C GLN A 243 -5.70 5.86 15.59
N PHE A 244 -4.62 6.52 15.21
CA PHE A 244 -4.66 7.79 14.50
C PHE A 244 -3.75 7.77 13.28
N LEU A 245 -4.20 8.43 12.22
CA LEU A 245 -3.46 8.62 10.99
C LEU A 245 -3.75 10.03 10.45
N THR A 246 -2.72 10.74 10.03
CA THR A 246 -2.89 12.02 9.33
C THR A 246 -2.74 11.79 7.83
N PHE A 247 -3.81 12.07 7.09
CA PHE A 247 -3.85 12.00 5.63
C PHE A 247 -3.71 13.39 5.05
N VAL A 248 -2.53 13.68 4.49
CA VAL A 248 -2.18 14.97 3.86
C VAL A 248 -2.37 14.83 2.35
N TYR A 249 -3.24 15.66 1.78
CA TYR A 249 -3.63 15.51 0.38
C TYR A 249 -3.92 16.84 -0.29
N ASN A 250 -3.87 16.84 -1.61
CA ASN A 250 -4.40 17.90 -2.44
C ASN A 250 -5.57 17.40 -3.30
N VAL A 251 -6.23 18.33 -3.94
CA VAL A 251 -7.22 18.08 -4.98
C VAL A 251 -6.93 19.00 -6.15
N ASN A 252 -7.10 18.52 -7.35
CA ASN A 252 -6.90 19.28 -8.58
C ASN A 252 -8.21 19.62 -9.30
N ALA A 253 -9.34 19.16 -8.78
CA ALA A 253 -10.66 19.44 -9.32
C ALA A 253 -11.42 20.44 -8.44
N GLU A 254 -12.33 21.20 -9.06
CA GLU A 254 -13.38 21.91 -8.35
C GLU A 254 -14.28 20.93 -7.60
N GLU A 255 -14.97 21.39 -6.56
CA GLU A 255 -15.96 20.58 -5.86
C GLU A 255 -17.05 20.17 -6.84
N VAL A 256 -17.31 18.89 -6.93
CA VAL A 256 -18.32 18.30 -7.82
C VAL A 256 -19.49 17.84 -6.95
N GLU A 257 -20.69 18.12 -7.41
CA GLU A 257 -21.91 17.62 -6.76
C GLU A 257 -21.88 16.08 -6.67
N GLN A 258 -22.42 15.54 -5.59
CA GLN A 258 -22.40 14.09 -5.31
C GLN A 258 -23.04 13.29 -6.45
N GLU A 259 -24.09 13.82 -7.06
CA GLU A 259 -24.79 13.17 -8.18
C GLU A 259 -23.89 13.08 -9.41
N THR A 260 -23.23 14.16 -9.79
CA THR A 260 -22.26 14.19 -10.91
C THR A 260 -21.09 13.25 -10.66
N PHE A 261 -20.59 13.19 -9.42
CA PHE A 261 -19.55 12.24 -9.03
C PHE A 261 -20.02 10.79 -9.20
N ASN A 262 -21.21 10.45 -8.73
CA ASN A 262 -21.79 9.12 -8.84
C ASN A 262 -22.02 8.71 -10.30
N GLU A 263 -22.53 9.62 -11.15
CA GLU A 263 -22.66 9.38 -12.58
C GLU A 263 -21.32 9.07 -13.26
N HIS A 264 -20.29 9.86 -12.92
CA HIS A 264 -18.94 9.63 -13.43
C HIS A 264 -18.38 8.27 -13.00
N LEU A 265 -18.58 7.91 -11.73
CA LEU A 265 -18.17 6.62 -11.19
C LEU A 265 -18.90 5.46 -11.90
N CYS A 266 -20.22 5.56 -12.03
CA CYS A 266 -21.01 4.54 -12.74
C CYS A 266 -20.55 4.37 -14.20
N ARG A 267 -20.24 5.47 -14.88
CA ARG A 267 -19.71 5.42 -16.24
C ARG A 267 -18.38 4.67 -16.31
N LYS A 268 -17.43 4.97 -15.41
CA LYS A 268 -16.15 4.26 -15.34
C LYS A 268 -16.33 2.76 -15.08
N VAL A 269 -17.19 2.42 -14.13
CA VAL A 269 -17.52 1.02 -13.82
C VAL A 269 -18.05 0.29 -15.05
N ASN A 270 -18.99 0.90 -15.78
CA ASN A 270 -19.57 0.29 -16.96
C ASN A 270 -18.52 0.07 -18.07
N VAL A 271 -17.66 1.08 -18.31
CA VAL A 271 -16.54 0.94 -19.28
C VAL A 271 -15.63 -0.22 -18.89
N THR A 272 -15.24 -0.32 -17.63
CA THR A 272 -14.38 -1.43 -17.15
C THR A 272 -15.07 -2.80 -17.32
N LEU A 273 -16.36 -2.90 -17.04
CA LEU A 273 -17.12 -4.15 -17.24
C LEU A 273 -17.21 -4.54 -18.72
N ASP A 274 -17.39 -3.56 -19.61
CA ASP A 274 -17.41 -3.81 -21.06
C ASP A 274 -16.02 -4.25 -21.56
N GLU A 275 -14.94 -3.63 -21.10
CA GLU A 275 -13.56 -4.03 -21.41
C GLU A 275 -13.26 -5.47 -20.95
N ILE A 276 -13.68 -5.85 -19.73
CA ILE A 276 -13.54 -7.20 -19.21
C ILE A 276 -14.31 -8.18 -20.10
N ARG A 277 -15.55 -7.86 -20.46
CA ARG A 277 -16.38 -8.71 -21.31
C ARG A 277 -15.76 -8.89 -22.69
N ASP A 278 -15.27 -7.82 -23.29
CA ASP A 278 -14.61 -7.84 -24.59
C ASP A 278 -13.32 -8.68 -24.54
N ASN A 279 -12.57 -8.60 -23.45
CA ASN A 279 -11.38 -9.41 -23.25
C ASN A 279 -11.72 -10.90 -23.08
N ASN A 280 -12.75 -11.22 -22.31
CA ASN A 280 -13.19 -12.61 -22.13
C ASN A 280 -13.69 -13.24 -23.43
N ASN A 281 -14.28 -12.44 -24.31
CA ASN A 281 -14.75 -12.89 -25.62
C ASN A 281 -13.64 -12.91 -26.71
N ALA A 282 -12.47 -12.33 -26.43
CA ALA A 282 -11.37 -12.28 -27.39
C ALA A 282 -10.71 -13.66 -27.55
N GLY A 283 -10.26 -13.98 -28.77
CA GLY A 283 -9.44 -15.17 -29.01
C GLY A 283 -8.05 -15.09 -28.33
N GLU A 284 -7.45 -16.27 -28.11
CA GLU A 284 -6.16 -16.39 -27.39
C GLU A 284 -5.04 -15.47 -27.93
N ALA A 285 -4.91 -15.35 -29.22
CA ALA A 285 -3.89 -14.52 -29.87
C ALA A 285 -4.09 -13.03 -29.55
N LEU A 286 -5.34 -12.55 -29.46
CA LEU A 286 -5.65 -11.17 -29.13
C LEU A 286 -5.46 -10.91 -27.64
N ARG A 287 -5.83 -11.87 -26.78
CA ARG A 287 -5.56 -11.81 -25.33
C ARG A 287 -4.07 -11.72 -25.06
N ALA A 288 -3.26 -12.60 -25.68
CA ALA A 288 -1.81 -12.61 -25.54
C ALA A 288 -1.15 -11.28 -26.00
N LYS A 289 -1.73 -10.62 -27.01
CA LYS A 289 -1.24 -9.30 -27.45
C LYS A 289 -1.56 -8.21 -26.42
N ARG A 290 -2.78 -8.19 -25.88
CA ARG A 290 -3.22 -7.19 -24.86
C ARG A 290 -2.45 -7.30 -23.54
N ILE A 291 -1.92 -8.48 -23.22
CA ILE A 291 -1.07 -8.69 -22.03
C ILE A 291 0.31 -8.07 -22.22
N LYS A 292 0.80 -7.95 -23.44
CA LYS A 292 2.14 -7.42 -23.77
C LYS A 292 2.17 -5.92 -23.99
N ASP A 293 1.05 -5.33 -24.38
CA ASP A 293 0.84 -3.90 -24.56
C ASP A 293 0.47 -3.22 -23.23
#